data_e7eda3e19cb8ec9790ff181e9b335cd7
#
_entry.id   e7eda3e19cb8ec9790ff181e9b335cd7
#
_cell.length_a   1.000
_cell.length_b   1.000
_cell.length_c   1.000
_cell.angle_alpha   90.00
_cell.angle_beta   90.00
_cell.angle_gamma   90.00
#
_symmetry.space_group_name_H-M   'P 1'
#
loop_
_entity.id
_entity.type
_entity.pdbx_description
1 polymer ?
#
loop_
_entity_poly.entity_id
_entity_poly.type
_entity_poly.pdbx_seq_one_letter_code
_entity_poly.pdbx_strand_id
1 'polypeptide(L)'
;TEFSRDIEMMNGGYLDNCYLQLVANIREYKGVGYGTQVTRNATVAKGTDLFDLSNWSAAPVYKDLVGETEPRAALGAGGNYYTNDTGRNDIQEVRVASDEEYVYFLVAAAEDITAKEAADTRWMNVFIGIEGAEGGWNGLQYVVNRSLDGTTASLDKIENGAYASVGTAATVVSGRYMLVQVAKRSLGIEGDEFGIVFKVTDNLQKDFDVTDLYTNGDAAPIGRINYSYYNG
;
A
#
# COMPACT_ATOMS: atom_id res chain seq x y z
N THR A 1 12.54 2.13 21.62
CA THR A 1 11.16 2.14 22.10
C THR A 1 10.15 2.12 20.95
N GLU A 2 10.33 2.88 19.88
CA GLU A 2 9.56 2.70 18.64
C GLU A 2 9.78 1.32 18.03
N PHE A 3 10.94 0.81 18.18
CA PHE A 3 11.38 -0.46 17.67
C PHE A 3 10.66 -1.66 18.29
N SER A 4 10.53 -1.67 19.62
CA SER A 4 9.78 -2.73 20.31
C SER A 4 8.29 -2.65 20.01
N ARG A 5 7.79 -1.47 19.69
CA ARG A 5 6.42 -1.23 19.37
C ARG A 5 6.03 -1.78 17.98
N ASP A 6 6.89 -1.56 16.96
CA ASP A 6 6.67 -2.16 15.65
C ASP A 6 6.59 -3.70 15.76
N ILE A 7 7.42 -4.30 16.61
CA ILE A 7 7.38 -5.74 16.89
C ILE A 7 6.13 -6.15 17.68
N GLU A 8 5.72 -5.36 18.65
CA GLU A 8 4.53 -5.66 19.45
C GLU A 8 3.25 -5.66 18.62
N MET A 9 3.10 -4.72 17.72
CA MET A 9 1.93 -4.64 16.83
C MET A 9 1.85 -5.79 15.85
N MET A 10 2.97 -6.42 15.54
CA MET A 10 3.07 -7.54 14.63
C MET A 10 3.18 -8.89 15.34
N ASN A 11 3.00 -8.91 16.65
CA ASN A 11 3.04 -10.15 17.42
C ASN A 11 1.93 -11.11 17.00
N GLY A 12 2.34 -12.23 16.43
CA GLY A 12 1.44 -13.22 15.81
C GLY A 12 1.19 -13.01 14.32
N GLY A 13 1.78 -11.95 13.72
CA GLY A 13 1.71 -11.66 12.30
C GLY A 13 2.82 -12.30 11.48
N TYR A 14 2.99 -11.80 10.27
CA TYR A 14 4.05 -12.26 9.36
C TYR A 14 5.41 -11.79 9.86
N LEU A 15 6.21 -12.72 10.28
CA LEU A 15 7.60 -12.47 10.77
C LEU A 15 8.46 -11.74 9.74
N ASP A 16 8.16 -11.91 8.45
CA ASP A 16 8.86 -11.24 7.36
C ASP A 16 8.74 -9.72 7.44
N ASN A 17 7.57 -9.19 7.78
CA ASN A 17 7.39 -7.75 7.92
C ASN A 17 8.20 -7.17 9.09
N CYS A 18 8.25 -7.86 10.23
CA CYS A 18 9.09 -7.46 11.35
C CYS A 18 10.58 -7.47 10.98
N TYR A 19 11.01 -8.48 10.25
CA TYR A 19 12.38 -8.59 9.77
C TYR A 19 12.73 -7.47 8.78
N LEU A 20 11.84 -7.21 7.83
CA LEU A 20 12.01 -6.14 6.85
C LEU A 20 12.06 -4.76 7.52
N GLN A 21 11.19 -4.50 8.49
CA GLN A 21 11.24 -3.27 9.27
C GLN A 21 12.56 -3.13 10.03
N LEU A 22 13.05 -4.20 10.64
CA LEU A 22 14.35 -4.21 11.30
C LEU A 22 15.49 -3.89 10.32
N VAL A 23 15.49 -4.53 9.17
CA VAL A 23 16.49 -4.30 8.12
C VAL A 23 16.42 -2.86 7.62
N ALA A 24 15.22 -2.34 7.35
CA ALA A 24 14.99 -0.96 6.92
C ALA A 24 15.55 0.04 7.95
N ASN A 25 15.24 -0.14 9.22
CA ASN A 25 15.73 0.71 10.30
C ASN A 25 17.27 0.70 10.43
N ILE A 26 17.87 -0.48 10.31
CA ILE A 26 19.34 -0.62 10.37
C ILE A 26 19.99 0.06 9.16
N ARG A 27 19.42 -0.08 7.97
CA ARG A 27 19.94 0.53 6.76
C ARG A 27 19.81 2.06 6.82
N GLU A 28 18.67 2.58 7.26
CA GLU A 28 18.46 4.00 7.50
C GLU A 28 19.49 4.56 8.47
N TYR A 29 19.66 3.91 9.62
CA TYR A 29 20.66 4.31 10.62
C TYR A 29 22.09 4.34 10.04
N LYS A 30 22.41 3.42 9.14
CA LYS A 30 23.71 3.35 8.47
C LYS A 30 23.84 4.30 7.28
N GLY A 31 22.81 5.05 6.93
CA GLY A 31 22.79 5.89 5.74
C GLY A 31 22.84 5.11 4.42
N VAL A 32 22.43 3.85 4.42
CA VAL A 32 22.30 2.99 3.24
C VAL A 32 20.83 2.95 2.87
N GLY A 33 20.47 3.24 1.64
CA GLY A 33 19.09 3.19 1.18
C GLY A 33 18.37 1.89 1.53
N TYR A 34 17.05 1.94 1.58
CA TYR A 34 16.21 0.75 1.83
C TYR A 34 16.57 -0.35 0.83
N GLY A 35 16.86 -1.55 1.32
CA GLY A 35 17.07 -2.69 0.45
C GLY A 35 15.73 -3.12 -0.11
N THR A 36 15.60 -3.12 -1.42
CA THR A 36 14.45 -3.70 -2.08
C THR A 36 14.46 -5.20 -1.92
N GLN A 37 13.37 -5.79 -1.46
CA GLN A 37 13.11 -7.18 -1.82
C GLN A 37 12.77 -7.18 -3.30
N VAL A 38 13.67 -7.71 -4.11
CA VAL A 38 13.41 -7.90 -5.53
C VAL A 38 12.41 -9.04 -5.65
N THR A 39 11.16 -8.72 -5.83
CA THR A 39 10.12 -9.65 -6.24
C THR A 39 9.99 -9.59 -7.75
N ARG A 40 10.08 -10.74 -8.36
CA ARG A 40 10.22 -10.88 -9.81
C ARG A 40 8.93 -10.55 -10.54
N ASN A 41 9.12 -10.12 -11.79
CA ASN A 41 8.16 -9.81 -12.82
C ASN A 41 6.94 -10.72 -12.83
N ALA A 42 5.77 -10.13 -12.77
CA ALA A 42 4.60 -10.75 -13.32
C ALA A 42 4.09 -9.86 -14.45
N THR A 43 4.17 -10.35 -15.66
CA THR A 43 3.47 -9.74 -16.78
C THR A 43 2.11 -10.41 -16.94
N VAL A 44 1.07 -9.61 -17.09
CA VAL A 44 -0.26 -10.05 -17.47
C VAL A 44 -0.50 -9.67 -18.92
N ALA A 45 -1.04 -10.60 -19.70
CA ALA A 45 -1.39 -10.29 -21.08
C ALA A 45 -2.54 -9.27 -21.13
N LYS A 46 -2.45 -8.31 -22.05
CA LYS A 46 -3.52 -7.33 -22.30
C LYS A 46 -4.85 -8.04 -22.60
N GLY A 47 -5.91 -7.63 -21.89
CA GLY A 47 -7.24 -8.22 -22.06
C GLY A 47 -7.52 -9.47 -21.22
N THR A 48 -6.61 -9.84 -20.34
CA THR A 48 -6.80 -10.90 -19.36
C THR A 48 -7.87 -10.51 -18.33
N ASP A 49 -8.70 -11.48 -17.92
CA ASP A 49 -9.59 -11.28 -16.78
C ASP A 49 -8.75 -11.19 -15.50
N LEU A 50 -8.62 -9.98 -14.96
CA LEU A 50 -7.82 -9.71 -13.79
C LEU A 50 -8.52 -10.05 -12.46
N PHE A 51 -9.78 -10.52 -12.48
CA PHE A 51 -10.45 -11.12 -11.33
C PHE A 51 -10.33 -12.63 -11.30
N ASP A 52 -9.86 -13.27 -12.37
CA ASP A 52 -9.45 -14.67 -12.33
C ASP A 52 -8.05 -14.78 -11.70
N LEU A 53 -8.00 -15.26 -10.46
CA LEU A 53 -6.76 -15.38 -9.68
C LEU A 53 -5.72 -16.30 -10.34
N SER A 54 -6.13 -17.21 -11.23
CA SER A 54 -5.20 -18.07 -11.96
C SER A 54 -4.25 -17.25 -12.85
N ASN A 55 -4.69 -16.10 -13.33
CA ASN A 55 -3.89 -15.17 -14.13
C ASN A 55 -2.81 -14.43 -13.33
N TRP A 56 -2.88 -14.51 -12.00
CA TRP A 56 -1.90 -13.93 -11.06
C TRP A 56 -0.94 -14.99 -10.48
N SER A 57 -0.91 -16.20 -11.03
CA SER A 57 -0.10 -17.29 -10.47
C SER A 57 1.40 -17.00 -10.44
N ALA A 58 1.90 -16.17 -11.37
CA ALA A 58 3.29 -15.72 -11.40
C ALA A 58 3.52 -14.41 -10.62
N ALA A 59 2.46 -13.71 -10.21
CA ALA A 59 2.58 -12.44 -9.53
C ALA A 59 3.08 -12.62 -8.09
N PRO A 60 3.99 -11.75 -7.62
CA PRO A 60 4.38 -11.76 -6.22
C PRO A 60 3.17 -11.46 -5.34
N VAL A 61 3.08 -12.18 -4.22
CA VAL A 61 2.04 -11.99 -3.22
C VAL A 61 2.65 -11.30 -2.02
N TYR A 62 2.17 -10.11 -1.73
CA TYR A 62 2.53 -9.33 -0.55
C TYR A 62 1.45 -9.54 0.50
N LYS A 63 1.79 -10.27 1.54
CA LYS A 63 0.84 -10.63 2.59
C LYS A 63 0.86 -9.64 3.72
N ASP A 64 -0.32 -9.40 4.27
CA ASP A 64 -0.50 -8.61 5.47
C ASP A 64 -1.18 -9.41 6.58
N LEU A 65 -1.18 -8.86 7.79
CA LEU A 65 -1.76 -9.51 8.95
C LEU A 65 -3.27 -9.30 8.98
N VAL A 66 -4.02 -10.41 9.00
CA VAL A 66 -5.47 -10.35 9.19
C VAL A 66 -5.82 -10.20 10.67
N GLY A 67 -6.78 -9.32 10.98
CA GLY A 67 -7.27 -9.06 12.34
C GLY A 67 -6.64 -7.86 13.02
N GLU A 68 -5.76 -7.14 12.35
CA GLU A 68 -5.16 -5.92 12.94
C GLU A 68 -6.11 -4.71 12.92
N THR A 69 -7.19 -4.81 12.16
CA THR A 69 -8.29 -3.83 12.14
C THR A 69 -9.26 -3.97 13.31
N GLU A 70 -9.18 -5.07 14.06
CA GLU A 70 -10.03 -5.28 15.23
C GLU A 70 -9.78 -4.18 16.28
N PRO A 71 -10.85 -3.70 16.94
CA PRO A 71 -10.73 -2.67 17.95
C PRO A 71 -9.74 -3.07 19.05
N ARG A 72 -8.74 -2.25 19.26
CA ARG A 72 -7.70 -2.51 20.24
C ARG A 72 -7.30 -1.26 21.00
N ALA A 73 -6.88 -1.47 22.23
CA ALA A 73 -6.32 -0.43 23.07
C ALA A 73 -5.14 -1.00 23.87
N ALA A 74 -3.99 -0.37 23.79
CA ALA A 74 -2.78 -0.81 24.45
C ALA A 74 -2.00 0.36 25.05
N LEU A 75 -1.42 0.14 26.23
CA LEU A 75 -0.48 1.07 26.84
C LEU A 75 0.91 0.81 26.25
N GLY A 76 1.40 1.78 25.48
CA GLY A 76 2.75 1.74 24.92
C GLY A 76 3.83 2.24 25.86
N ALA A 77 5.06 2.17 25.41
CA ALA A 77 6.22 2.69 26.13
C ALA A 77 6.07 4.20 26.38
N GLY A 78 6.48 4.65 27.56
CA GLY A 78 6.38 6.06 27.95
C GLY A 78 5.00 6.51 28.40
N GLY A 79 4.05 5.60 28.59
CA GLY A 79 2.70 5.90 29.09
C GLY A 79 1.72 6.39 28.03
N ASN A 80 2.11 6.36 26.76
CA ASN A 80 1.19 6.68 25.66
C ASN A 80 0.18 5.53 25.45
N TYR A 81 -1.07 5.88 25.31
CA TYR A 81 -2.14 4.92 25.04
C TYR A 81 -2.44 4.89 23.54
N TYR A 82 -2.42 3.71 22.96
CA TYR A 82 -2.69 3.48 21.55
C TYR A 82 -4.02 2.77 21.40
N THR A 83 -4.91 3.40 20.68
CA THR A 83 -6.22 2.84 20.32
C THR A 83 -6.33 2.77 18.82
N ASN A 84 -6.87 1.68 18.28
CA ASN A 84 -7.43 1.61 16.94
C ASN A 84 -8.86 1.11 17.08
N ASP A 85 -9.82 1.93 16.74
CA ASP A 85 -11.25 1.65 16.66
C ASP A 85 -11.82 2.12 15.30
N THR A 86 -10.92 2.38 14.36
CA THR A 86 -11.21 2.92 13.03
C THR A 86 -10.99 1.89 11.92
N GLY A 87 -10.68 0.63 12.25
CA GLY A 87 -10.54 -0.45 11.28
C GLY A 87 -11.83 -0.69 10.50
N ARG A 88 -11.71 -0.92 9.19
CA ARG A 88 -12.86 -1.12 8.30
C ARG A 88 -12.65 -2.27 7.33
N ASN A 89 -11.75 -2.11 6.36
CA ASN A 89 -11.38 -3.14 5.40
C ASN A 89 -10.04 -3.74 5.83
N ASP A 90 -10.04 -4.99 6.27
CA ASP A 90 -8.85 -5.72 6.75
C ASP A 90 -8.10 -6.27 5.53
N ILE A 91 -7.01 -5.63 5.14
CA ILE A 91 -6.23 -5.95 3.96
C ILE A 91 -5.43 -7.23 4.23
N GLN A 92 -5.62 -8.26 3.41
CA GLN A 92 -4.99 -9.56 3.59
C GLN A 92 -3.78 -9.76 2.69
N GLU A 93 -3.89 -9.35 1.44
CA GLU A 93 -2.80 -9.48 0.47
C GLU A 93 -2.92 -8.47 -0.67
N VAL A 94 -1.78 -8.17 -1.26
CA VAL A 94 -1.69 -7.40 -2.49
C VAL A 94 -0.90 -8.20 -3.51
N ARG A 95 -1.32 -8.20 -4.77
CA ARG A 95 -0.55 -8.71 -5.90
C ARG A 95 -0.27 -7.59 -6.86
N VAL A 96 0.93 -7.58 -7.43
CA VAL A 96 1.35 -6.56 -8.39
C VAL A 96 1.78 -7.25 -9.68
N ALA A 97 1.33 -6.72 -10.79
CA ALA A 97 1.73 -7.13 -12.12
C ALA A 97 1.77 -5.92 -13.06
N SER A 98 2.39 -6.06 -14.20
CA SER A 98 2.42 -5.01 -15.22
C SER A 98 2.27 -5.60 -16.62
N ASP A 99 1.86 -4.76 -17.57
CA ASP A 99 1.99 -4.98 -19.00
C ASP A 99 2.78 -3.83 -19.64
N GLU A 100 2.72 -3.67 -20.94
CA GLU A 100 3.41 -2.60 -21.67
C GLU A 100 2.95 -1.19 -21.25
N GLU A 101 1.66 -1.03 -20.85
CA GLU A 101 1.02 0.27 -20.63
C GLU A 101 0.72 0.56 -19.16
N TYR A 102 0.49 -0.49 -18.33
CA TYR A 102 -0.08 -0.35 -17.00
C TYR A 102 0.68 -1.10 -15.93
N VAL A 103 0.53 -0.61 -14.70
CA VAL A 103 0.79 -1.35 -13.46
C VAL A 103 -0.55 -1.68 -12.83
N TYR A 104 -0.70 -2.90 -12.35
CA TYR A 104 -1.92 -3.44 -11.76
C TYR A 104 -1.66 -3.83 -10.31
N PHE A 105 -2.60 -3.45 -9.44
CA PHE A 105 -2.64 -3.89 -8.06
C PHE A 105 -3.95 -4.63 -7.83
N LEU A 106 -3.87 -5.91 -7.44
CA LEU A 106 -5.01 -6.67 -6.98
C LEU A 106 -4.92 -6.78 -5.46
N VAL A 107 -5.78 -6.06 -4.77
CA VAL A 107 -5.86 -6.03 -3.30
C VAL A 107 -6.98 -6.97 -2.87
N ALA A 108 -6.70 -7.84 -1.92
CA ALA A 108 -7.71 -8.67 -1.28
C ALA A 108 -7.85 -8.29 0.20
N ALA A 109 -9.07 -8.02 0.63
CA ALA A 109 -9.42 -7.87 2.03
C ALA A 109 -9.87 -9.22 2.64
N ALA A 110 -9.95 -9.32 3.95
CA ALA A 110 -10.45 -10.51 4.65
C ALA A 110 -11.93 -10.76 4.35
N GLU A 111 -12.72 -9.69 4.25
CA GLU A 111 -14.16 -9.69 3.98
C GLU A 111 -14.46 -8.81 2.74
N ASP A 112 -15.72 -8.73 2.33
CA ASP A 112 -16.15 -7.87 1.24
C ASP A 112 -15.83 -6.41 1.52
N ILE A 113 -15.20 -5.74 0.54
CA ILE A 113 -14.78 -4.35 0.67
C ILE A 113 -16.03 -3.46 0.75
N THR A 114 -16.05 -2.60 1.75
CA THR A 114 -17.13 -1.64 1.95
C THR A 114 -17.24 -0.67 0.78
N ALA A 115 -18.46 -0.25 0.45
CA ALA A 115 -18.66 0.74 -0.61
C ALA A 115 -18.00 2.08 -0.23
N LYS A 116 -17.37 2.71 -1.22
CA LYS A 116 -16.80 4.05 -1.05
C LYS A 116 -17.90 5.10 -0.90
N GLU A 117 -17.86 5.88 0.19
CA GLU A 117 -18.67 7.08 0.32
C GLU A 117 -18.04 8.24 -0.47
N ALA A 118 -18.88 9.09 -1.06
CA ALA A 118 -18.42 10.17 -1.94
C ALA A 118 -17.46 11.17 -1.24
N ALA A 119 -17.67 11.43 0.05
CA ALA A 119 -16.83 12.34 0.84
C ALA A 119 -15.58 11.67 1.42
N ASP A 120 -15.50 10.33 1.38
CA ASP A 120 -14.39 9.59 1.96
C ASP A 120 -13.18 9.61 1.03
N THR A 121 -12.14 10.33 1.41
CA THR A 121 -10.88 10.44 0.67
C THR A 121 -9.82 9.43 1.13
N ARG A 122 -10.14 8.58 2.11
CA ARG A 122 -9.22 7.62 2.75
C ARG A 122 -9.68 6.17 2.64
N TRP A 123 -10.51 5.89 1.66
CA TRP A 123 -11.00 4.56 1.36
C TRP A 123 -10.04 3.84 0.41
N MET A 124 -9.53 2.70 0.85
CA MET A 124 -8.71 1.78 0.06
C MET A 124 -7.69 2.50 -0.85
N ASN A 125 -6.93 3.43 -0.27
CA ASN A 125 -5.94 4.19 -1.00
C ASN A 125 -4.74 3.31 -1.36
N VAL A 126 -4.28 3.41 -2.60
CA VAL A 126 -3.02 2.81 -3.05
C VAL A 126 -1.98 3.91 -3.22
N PHE A 127 -1.02 3.94 -2.33
CA PHE A 127 0.13 4.84 -2.42
C PHE A 127 1.24 4.19 -3.23
N ILE A 128 1.87 4.96 -4.12
CA ILE A 128 2.90 4.48 -5.05
C ILE A 128 4.09 5.44 -5.02
N GLY A 129 5.28 4.87 -4.90
CA GLY A 129 6.54 5.57 -5.06
C GLY A 129 7.35 4.95 -6.19
N ILE A 130 8.07 5.77 -6.93
CA ILE A 130 8.97 5.31 -8.00
C ILE A 130 10.37 5.21 -7.40
N GLU A 131 11.04 4.08 -7.60
CA GLU A 131 12.38 3.87 -7.10
C GLU A 131 13.35 4.89 -7.68
N GLY A 132 14.13 5.51 -6.80
CA GLY A 132 15.07 6.58 -7.17
C GLY A 132 14.45 7.96 -7.36
N ALA A 133 13.11 8.11 -7.30
CA ALA A 133 12.48 9.42 -7.31
C ALA A 133 12.52 10.08 -5.92
N GLU A 134 12.72 11.39 -5.90
CA GLU A 134 12.72 12.19 -4.68
C GLU A 134 11.33 12.76 -4.36
N GLY A 135 11.13 13.17 -3.12
CA GLY A 135 9.90 13.81 -2.65
C GLY A 135 8.80 12.85 -2.24
N GLY A 136 7.57 13.37 -2.18
CA GLY A 136 6.42 12.62 -1.69
C GLY A 136 6.35 12.52 -0.16
N TRP A 137 5.64 11.52 0.32
CA TRP A 137 5.51 11.17 1.74
C TRP A 137 6.02 9.75 1.97
N ASN A 138 7.00 9.58 2.83
CA ASN A 138 7.60 8.27 3.15
C ASN A 138 8.05 7.47 1.91
N GLY A 139 8.62 8.18 0.90
CA GLY A 139 9.03 7.59 -0.37
C GLY A 139 7.89 7.33 -1.38
N LEU A 140 6.67 7.77 -1.07
CA LEU A 140 5.47 7.57 -1.88
C LEU A 140 5.10 8.90 -2.55
N GLN A 141 5.16 8.97 -3.88
CA GLN A 141 4.90 10.20 -4.65
C GLN A 141 3.46 10.32 -5.12
N TYR A 142 2.71 9.21 -5.22
CA TYR A 142 1.36 9.19 -5.77
C TYR A 142 0.40 8.47 -4.86
N VAL A 143 -0.89 8.80 -4.98
CA VAL A 143 -1.99 8.08 -4.34
C VAL A 143 -3.18 7.94 -5.28
N VAL A 144 -3.81 6.78 -5.25
CA VAL A 144 -5.04 6.46 -6.01
C VAL A 144 -6.20 6.35 -5.02
N ASN A 145 -7.44 6.51 -5.51
CA ASN A 145 -8.70 6.31 -4.80
C ASN A 145 -9.09 7.41 -3.79
N ARG A 146 -8.51 8.59 -3.82
CA ARG A 146 -9.03 9.70 -2.99
C ARG A 146 -10.44 10.13 -3.45
N SER A 147 -10.73 10.00 -4.74
CA SER A 147 -12.10 10.04 -5.26
C SER A 147 -12.33 8.89 -6.24
N LEU A 148 -13.58 8.47 -6.40
CA LEU A 148 -14.00 7.41 -7.30
C LEU A 148 -15.38 7.76 -7.88
N ASP A 149 -15.47 7.81 -9.21
CA ASP A 149 -16.71 7.97 -9.98
C ASP A 149 -16.86 6.78 -10.92
N GLY A 150 -17.83 5.93 -10.63
CA GLY A 150 -17.94 4.63 -11.28
C GLY A 150 -16.68 3.80 -11.09
N THR A 151 -15.91 3.63 -12.16
CA THR A 151 -14.60 2.95 -12.13
C THR A 151 -13.41 3.91 -12.31
N THR A 152 -13.67 5.22 -12.38
CA THR A 152 -12.65 6.24 -12.56
C THR A 152 -12.20 6.76 -11.21
N ALA A 153 -11.00 6.41 -10.79
CA ALA A 153 -10.39 6.87 -9.57
C ALA A 153 -9.49 8.09 -9.82
N SER A 154 -9.35 8.97 -8.81
CA SER A 154 -8.31 9.99 -8.85
C SER A 154 -6.92 9.37 -8.80
N LEU A 155 -5.97 10.00 -9.51
CA LEU A 155 -4.54 9.83 -9.32
C LEU A 155 -3.99 11.20 -8.90
N ASP A 156 -3.54 11.28 -7.65
CA ASP A 156 -3.01 12.51 -7.08
C ASP A 156 -1.51 12.34 -6.79
N LYS A 157 -0.74 13.40 -7.01
CA LYS A 157 0.67 13.47 -6.64
C LYS A 157 0.81 14.12 -5.26
N ILE A 158 1.76 13.64 -4.49
CA ILE A 158 2.06 14.16 -3.15
C ILE A 158 3.24 15.12 -3.27
N GLU A 159 2.98 16.39 -3.07
CA GLU A 159 3.98 17.46 -3.15
C GLU A 159 3.85 18.40 -1.96
N ASN A 160 4.96 18.63 -1.24
CA ASN A 160 5.03 19.57 -0.11
C ASN A 160 3.94 19.36 0.96
N GLY A 161 3.59 18.09 1.25
CA GLY A 161 2.56 17.76 2.22
C GLY A 161 1.13 18.06 1.76
N ALA A 162 0.90 18.10 0.45
CA ALA A 162 -0.41 18.30 -0.15
C ALA A 162 -0.63 17.34 -1.32
N TYR A 163 -1.89 17.16 -1.70
CA TYR A 163 -2.28 16.37 -2.85
C TYR A 163 -2.58 17.27 -4.05
N ALA A 164 -1.99 16.96 -5.20
CA ALA A 164 -2.23 17.63 -6.47
C ALA A 164 -2.75 16.62 -7.48
N SER A 165 -3.93 16.85 -8.06
CA SER A 165 -4.48 15.96 -9.09
C SER A 165 -3.60 15.99 -10.34
N VAL A 166 -3.17 14.81 -10.79
CA VAL A 166 -2.31 14.64 -11.99
C VAL A 166 -2.94 13.75 -13.04
N GLY A 167 -4.08 13.13 -12.74
CA GLY A 167 -4.77 12.27 -13.69
C GLY A 167 -5.78 11.35 -13.05
N THR A 168 -6.03 10.24 -13.70
CA THR A 168 -6.95 9.20 -13.25
C THR A 168 -6.32 7.82 -13.36
N ALA A 169 -6.86 6.90 -12.56
CA ALA A 169 -6.62 5.47 -12.64
C ALA A 169 -7.97 4.75 -12.81
N ALA A 170 -7.96 3.46 -13.11
CA ALA A 170 -9.18 2.67 -13.04
C ALA A 170 -9.18 1.86 -11.74
N THR A 171 -10.33 1.83 -11.06
CA THR A 171 -10.53 1.02 -9.86
C THR A 171 -11.86 0.28 -9.95
N VAL A 172 -11.82 -1.03 -9.76
CA VAL A 172 -13.01 -1.90 -9.78
C VAL A 172 -12.99 -2.75 -8.52
N VAL A 173 -14.13 -2.85 -7.84
CA VAL A 173 -14.31 -3.73 -6.68
C VAL A 173 -15.28 -4.85 -7.03
N SER A 174 -14.94 -6.07 -6.63
CA SER A 174 -15.77 -7.27 -6.74
C SER A 174 -15.63 -8.10 -5.48
N GLY A 175 -16.64 -8.06 -4.61
CA GLY A 175 -16.60 -8.71 -3.30
C GLY A 175 -15.41 -8.21 -2.47
N ARG A 176 -14.57 -9.13 -2.05
CA ARG A 176 -13.37 -8.83 -1.27
C ARG A 176 -12.15 -8.35 -2.08
N TYR A 177 -12.26 -8.22 -3.37
CA TYR A 177 -11.15 -7.85 -4.25
C TYR A 177 -11.34 -6.44 -4.81
N MET A 178 -10.25 -5.67 -4.80
CA MET A 178 -10.13 -4.39 -5.49
C MET A 178 -9.00 -4.48 -6.52
N LEU A 179 -9.32 -4.22 -7.78
CA LEU A 179 -8.35 -4.08 -8.85
C LEU A 179 -8.10 -2.61 -9.13
N VAL A 180 -6.85 -2.19 -9.07
CA VAL A 180 -6.40 -0.84 -9.46
C VAL A 180 -5.48 -0.96 -10.66
N GLN A 181 -5.73 -0.15 -11.69
CA GLN A 181 -4.95 -0.07 -12.92
C GLN A 181 -4.46 1.36 -13.10
N VAL A 182 -3.14 1.54 -13.13
CA VAL A 182 -2.49 2.85 -13.27
C VAL A 182 -1.61 2.86 -14.51
N ALA A 183 -1.77 3.85 -15.39
CA ALA A 183 -0.92 3.98 -16.55
C ALA A 183 0.53 4.31 -16.15
N LYS A 184 1.51 3.55 -16.65
CA LYS A 184 2.95 3.76 -16.41
C LYS A 184 3.36 5.21 -16.69
N ARG A 185 2.88 5.76 -17.81
CA ARG A 185 3.15 7.16 -18.20
C ARG A 185 2.68 8.19 -17.18
N SER A 186 1.58 7.91 -16.45
CA SER A 186 1.06 8.81 -15.43
C SER A 186 1.90 8.81 -14.17
N LEU A 187 2.71 7.77 -13.98
CA LEU A 187 3.69 7.64 -12.91
C LEU A 187 5.09 8.09 -13.32
N GLY A 188 5.28 8.51 -14.60
CA GLY A 188 6.59 8.84 -15.14
C GLY A 188 7.50 7.63 -15.37
N ILE A 189 6.93 6.43 -15.48
CA ILE A 189 7.67 5.21 -15.78
C ILE A 189 7.85 5.12 -17.29
N GLU A 190 9.12 5.06 -17.71
CA GLU A 190 9.54 4.86 -19.10
C GLU A 190 10.22 3.49 -19.24
N GLY A 191 9.82 2.74 -20.27
CA GLY A 191 10.39 1.41 -20.55
C GLY A 191 9.81 0.27 -19.69
N ASP A 192 10.51 -0.87 -19.77
CA ASP A 192 10.05 -2.11 -19.16
C ASP A 192 10.72 -2.39 -17.81
N GLU A 193 11.91 -1.85 -17.60
CA GLU A 193 12.62 -1.97 -16.33
C GLU A 193 12.27 -0.81 -15.40
N PHE A 194 11.64 -1.13 -14.26
CA PHE A 194 11.30 -0.13 -13.25
C PHE A 194 11.10 -0.75 -11.87
N GLY A 195 11.37 0.04 -10.85
CA GLY A 195 11.05 -0.28 -9.46
C GLY A 195 9.98 0.63 -8.90
N ILE A 196 9.07 0.08 -8.13
CA ILE A 196 8.11 0.83 -7.34
C ILE A 196 8.13 0.37 -5.89
N VAL A 197 7.87 1.30 -5.00
CA VAL A 197 7.47 1.01 -3.63
C VAL A 197 5.99 1.36 -3.48
N PHE A 198 5.26 0.62 -2.66
CA PHE A 198 3.83 0.87 -2.50
C PHE A 198 3.31 0.49 -1.13
N LYS A 199 2.18 1.06 -0.81
CA LYS A 199 1.42 0.79 0.41
C LYS A 199 -0.07 0.89 0.10
N VAL A 200 -0.87 -0.01 0.67
CA VAL A 200 -2.33 0.10 0.62
C VAL A 200 -2.81 0.49 2.01
N THR A 201 -3.76 1.40 2.09
CA THR A 201 -4.33 1.81 3.38
C THR A 201 -5.84 1.98 3.28
N ASP A 202 -6.53 1.73 4.38
CA ASP A 202 -7.94 2.07 4.51
C ASP A 202 -8.20 2.85 5.81
N ASN A 203 -9.04 3.86 5.71
CA ASN A 203 -9.56 4.65 6.82
C ASN A 203 -8.51 5.24 7.78
N LEU A 204 -7.34 5.65 7.25
CA LEU A 204 -6.43 6.50 8.00
C LEU A 204 -7.15 7.77 8.46
N GLN A 205 -6.79 8.31 9.62
CA GLN A 205 -7.46 9.48 10.19
C GLN A 205 -6.69 10.78 9.93
N LYS A 206 -5.39 10.68 9.63
CA LYS A 206 -4.52 11.84 9.38
C LYS A 206 -3.68 11.64 8.13
N ASP A 207 -3.64 12.66 7.29
CA ASP A 207 -2.75 12.68 6.15
C ASP A 207 -1.31 12.95 6.60
N PHE A 208 -0.36 12.25 5.98
CA PHE A 208 1.08 12.43 6.18
C PHE A 208 1.59 12.22 7.61
N ASP A 209 0.82 11.52 8.45
CA ASP A 209 1.24 11.13 9.80
C ASP A 209 1.66 9.66 9.81
N VAL A 210 2.96 9.40 9.94
CA VAL A 210 3.49 8.02 10.02
C VAL A 210 2.93 7.26 11.24
N THR A 211 2.60 7.98 12.33
CA THR A 211 2.02 7.37 13.52
C THR A 211 0.63 6.80 13.24
N ASP A 212 -0.10 7.42 12.33
CA ASP A 212 -1.44 7.01 11.93
C ASP A 212 -1.45 5.61 11.28
N LEU A 213 -0.38 5.26 10.56
CA LEU A 213 -0.17 3.93 9.98
C LEU A 213 -0.08 2.79 11.01
N TYR A 214 0.03 3.11 12.29
CA TYR A 214 0.07 2.15 13.40
C TYR A 214 -1.19 2.18 14.26
N THR A 215 -1.93 3.28 14.23
CA THR A 215 -2.93 3.59 15.25
C THR A 215 -4.34 3.75 14.72
N ASN A 216 -4.53 3.83 13.40
CA ASN A 216 -5.85 4.00 12.80
C ASN A 216 -5.99 3.19 11.51
N GLY A 217 -7.24 2.85 11.19
CA GLY A 217 -7.59 2.16 9.97
C GLY A 217 -6.82 0.86 9.78
N ASP A 218 -6.42 0.63 8.55
CA ASP A 218 -5.55 -0.46 8.13
C ASP A 218 -4.42 0.03 7.23
N ALA A 219 -3.25 -0.62 7.27
CA ALA A 219 -2.10 -0.28 6.44
C ALA A 219 -1.27 -1.52 6.09
N ALA A 220 -1.26 -1.88 4.83
CA ALA A 220 -0.48 -2.99 4.27
C ALA A 220 0.74 -2.47 3.46
N PRO A 221 1.99 -2.67 3.94
CA PRO A 221 2.34 -3.22 5.26
C PRO A 221 2.12 -2.21 6.37
N ILE A 222 1.93 -2.69 7.60
CA ILE A 222 1.78 -1.84 8.77
C ILE A 222 3.00 -0.95 8.98
N GLY A 223 2.75 0.28 9.46
CA GLY A 223 3.80 1.22 9.84
C GLY A 223 4.51 1.85 8.63
N ARG A 224 5.76 2.26 8.85
CA ARG A 224 6.50 3.10 7.90
C ARG A 224 7.20 2.37 6.77
N ILE A 225 7.29 1.03 6.79
CA ILE A 225 7.86 0.29 5.65
C ILE A 225 6.88 0.29 4.48
N ASN A 226 7.40 0.11 3.28
CA ASN A 226 6.62 -0.07 2.07
C ASN A 226 6.97 -1.42 1.44
N TYR A 227 6.04 -2.01 0.70
CA TYR A 227 6.36 -3.11 -0.20
C TYR A 227 7.16 -2.61 -1.38
N SER A 228 7.94 -3.49 -1.99
CA SER A 228 8.72 -3.18 -3.20
C SER A 228 8.40 -4.17 -4.31
N TYR A 229 8.22 -3.66 -5.51
CA TYR A 229 8.05 -4.42 -6.73
C TYR A 229 9.06 -3.94 -7.77
N TYR A 230 9.69 -4.86 -8.45
CA TYR A 230 10.61 -4.57 -9.54
C TYR A 230 10.22 -5.35 -10.79
N ASN A 231 10.15 -4.68 -11.91
CA ASN A 231 9.94 -5.24 -13.23
C ASN A 231 11.22 -5.07 -14.06
N GLY A 232 11.90 -6.19 -14.40
CA GLY A 232 13.17 -6.15 -15.12
C GLY A 232 13.89 -7.49 -15.17
#